data_3fd216c21d4ee3d67cb6133ed6401bcd
#
_entry.id   3fd216c21d4ee3d67cb6133ed6401bcd
#
_cell.length_a   1.000
_cell.length_b   1.000
_cell.length_c   1.000
_cell.angle_alpha   90.00
_cell.angle_beta   90.00
_cell.angle_gamma   90.00
#
_symmetry.space_group_name_H-M   'P 1'
#
loop_
_entity.id
_entity.type
_entity.pdbx_description
1 polymer ?
#
loop_
_entity_poly.entity_id
_entity_poly.type
_entity_poly.pdbx_seq_one_letter_code
_entity_poly.pdbx_strand_id
1 'polypeptide(L)'
;EARTLGLVVTYQGKILGERYSDEVDIHTPLESWSMTKSLTGTLMGVLIQQGEYELWQNAPVPEWQEDPNDPRQEIRIGDIMRMSSGIMINAPSDPDFDTNTYPDHVYLYTGGVNQYHYAATRPQEYPPNTIGRYRNTDPVLTSYLIRLAVEGRGEDYHSFPQRNLFDKLGIRTALIETDTYGNFLGQGLAFMSARAWAKLGNLYLQDGVWNGERLLPEGYVEYASTTAPAWITDGRPDYGGAFFWVDNEVGANQMIFGYKHI
;
A
#
# COMPACT_ATOMS: atom_id res chain seq x y z
N GLU A 1 -7.87 11.35 24.46
CA GLU A 1 -6.52 10.80 24.72
C GLU A 1 -6.22 9.74 23.67
N ALA A 2 -5.05 9.82 23.02
CA ALA A 2 -4.62 8.79 22.09
C ALA A 2 -4.26 7.52 22.88
N ARG A 3 -4.86 6.38 22.54
CA ARG A 3 -4.56 5.08 23.15
C ARG A 3 -3.40 4.44 22.40
N THR A 4 -2.17 4.70 22.82
CA THR A 4 -0.98 4.06 22.27
C THR A 4 -0.82 2.68 22.87
N LEU A 5 -0.89 1.62 22.04
CA LEU A 5 -0.71 0.24 22.46
C LEU A 5 0.75 -0.21 22.44
N GLY A 6 1.54 0.23 21.46
CA GLY A 6 2.95 -0.10 21.36
C GLY A 6 3.76 1.03 20.73
N LEU A 7 4.95 1.25 21.22
CA LEU A 7 5.94 2.20 20.70
C LEU A 7 7.29 1.51 20.59
N VAL A 8 7.94 1.63 19.44
CA VAL A 8 9.32 1.17 19.22
C VAL A 8 10.11 2.27 18.56
N VAL A 9 11.25 2.62 19.12
CA VAL A 9 12.20 3.58 18.56
C VAL A 9 13.47 2.85 18.16
N THR A 10 13.87 3.02 16.90
CA THR A 10 15.11 2.43 16.37
C THR A 10 16.07 3.50 15.87
N TYR A 11 17.35 3.22 15.98
CA TYR A 11 18.42 4.02 15.42
C TYR A 11 19.54 3.11 14.94
N GLN A 12 19.97 3.28 13.69
CA GLN A 12 21.00 2.45 13.06
C GLN A 12 20.75 0.93 13.24
N GLY A 13 19.49 0.50 13.02
CA GLY A 13 19.09 -0.90 13.12
C GLY A 13 18.95 -1.45 14.54
N LYS A 14 19.19 -0.63 15.58
CA LYS A 14 19.10 -1.05 17.00
C LYS A 14 17.85 -0.43 17.64
N ILE A 15 17.17 -1.21 18.48
CA ILE A 15 16.10 -0.69 19.33
C ILE A 15 16.73 0.17 20.43
N LEU A 16 16.40 1.45 20.48
CA LEU A 16 16.80 2.37 21.55
C LEU A 16 15.84 2.32 22.73
N GLY A 17 14.56 2.11 22.44
CA GLY A 17 13.54 2.04 23.46
C GLY A 17 12.25 1.48 22.89
N GLU A 18 11.47 0.85 23.75
CA GLU A 18 10.13 0.38 23.42
C GLU A 18 9.25 0.41 24.65
N ARG A 19 7.96 0.60 24.41
CA ARG A 19 6.95 0.60 25.47
C ARG A 19 5.66 0.02 24.94
N TYR A 20 4.98 -0.74 25.78
CA TYR A 20 3.71 -1.40 25.47
C TYR A 20 2.71 -1.10 26.58
N SER A 21 1.42 -1.07 26.24
CA SER A 21 0.35 -1.08 27.25
C SER A 21 0.27 -2.44 27.92
N ASP A 22 -0.41 -2.53 29.06
CA ASP A 22 -0.57 -3.78 29.81
C ASP A 22 -1.32 -4.89 29.03
N GLU A 23 -1.99 -4.52 27.94
CA GLU A 23 -2.82 -5.42 27.13
C GLU A 23 -2.05 -6.12 26.02
N VAL A 24 -0.83 -5.67 25.68
CA VAL A 24 -0.07 -6.12 24.52
C VAL A 24 1.42 -6.27 24.86
N ASP A 25 2.11 -7.06 24.06
CA ASP A 25 3.54 -7.26 24.17
C ASP A 25 4.29 -7.10 22.83
N ILE A 26 5.58 -7.42 22.82
CA ILE A 26 6.44 -7.33 21.64
C ILE A 26 6.02 -8.22 20.46
N HIS A 27 5.18 -9.23 20.71
CA HIS A 27 4.73 -10.21 19.74
C HIS A 27 3.28 -9.99 19.32
N THR A 28 2.52 -9.18 20.03
CA THR A 28 1.09 -8.97 19.76
C THR A 28 0.89 -8.33 18.40
N PRO A 29 0.20 -9.01 17.45
CA PRO A 29 -0.17 -8.40 16.18
C PRO A 29 -1.24 -7.33 16.42
N LEU A 30 -0.92 -6.11 16.07
CA LEU A 30 -1.82 -4.97 16.17
C LEU A 30 -2.46 -4.69 14.81
N GLU A 31 -3.74 -4.35 14.82
CA GLU A 31 -4.47 -3.96 13.61
C GLU A 31 -3.82 -2.72 12.99
N SER A 32 -3.51 -2.80 11.72
CA SER A 32 -2.69 -1.79 11.03
C SER A 32 -3.51 -0.79 10.23
N TRP A 33 -4.81 -1.07 10.02
CA TRP A 33 -5.65 -0.26 9.13
C TRP A 33 -4.89 0.18 7.87
N SER A 34 -4.95 1.45 7.52
CA SER A 34 -4.33 1.96 6.29
C SER A 34 -2.81 1.90 6.23
N MET A 35 -2.11 1.58 7.31
CA MET A 35 -0.68 1.22 7.24
C MET A 35 -0.45 0.00 6.35
N THR A 36 -1.44 -0.88 6.22
CA THR A 36 -1.43 -2.02 5.29
C THR A 36 -1.15 -1.61 3.85
N LYS A 37 -1.58 -0.43 3.42
CA LYS A 37 -1.33 0.08 2.06
C LYS A 37 0.17 0.17 1.76
N SER A 38 0.95 0.68 2.71
CA SER A 38 2.41 0.76 2.57
C SER A 38 3.06 -0.63 2.53
N LEU A 39 2.50 -1.62 3.24
CA LEU A 39 2.91 -3.02 3.12
C LEU A 39 2.62 -3.54 1.71
N THR A 40 1.44 -3.26 1.16
CA THR A 40 1.06 -3.64 -0.22
C THR A 40 2.00 -3.00 -1.25
N GLY A 41 2.32 -1.71 -1.09
CA GLY A 41 3.32 -1.03 -1.91
C GLY A 41 4.70 -1.67 -1.79
N THR A 42 5.11 -2.09 -0.58
CA THR A 42 6.37 -2.81 -0.38
C THR A 42 6.39 -4.16 -1.11
N LEU A 43 5.30 -4.93 -1.07
CA LEU A 43 5.20 -6.21 -1.78
C LEU A 43 5.26 -6.02 -3.30
N MET A 44 4.66 -4.96 -3.84
CA MET A 44 4.83 -4.60 -5.25
C MET A 44 6.27 -4.21 -5.56
N GLY A 45 6.94 -3.46 -4.68
CA GLY A 45 8.37 -3.15 -4.82
C GLY A 45 9.25 -4.40 -4.88
N VAL A 46 8.92 -5.43 -4.12
CA VAL A 46 9.61 -6.74 -4.17
C VAL A 46 9.42 -7.40 -5.54
N LEU A 47 8.21 -7.38 -6.11
CA LEU A 47 7.96 -7.92 -7.46
C LEU A 47 8.69 -7.14 -8.55
N ILE A 48 8.75 -5.81 -8.42
CA ILE A 48 9.52 -4.98 -9.36
C ILE A 48 11.02 -5.32 -9.25
N GLN A 49 11.56 -5.51 -8.04
CA GLN A 49 12.95 -5.95 -7.84
C GLN A 49 13.21 -7.34 -8.46
N GLN A 50 12.21 -8.20 -8.48
CA GLN A 50 12.28 -9.53 -9.10
C GLN A 50 12.14 -9.50 -10.63
N GLY A 51 11.85 -8.33 -11.23
CA GLY A 51 11.73 -8.15 -12.68
C GLY A 51 10.37 -8.54 -13.27
N GLU A 52 9.33 -8.70 -12.43
CA GLU A 52 7.98 -9.03 -12.91
C GLU A 52 7.29 -7.83 -13.54
N TYR A 53 7.54 -6.64 -13.00
CA TYR A 53 6.97 -5.38 -13.46
C TYR A 53 8.02 -4.28 -13.48
N GLU A 54 7.74 -3.25 -14.27
CA GLU A 54 8.41 -1.96 -14.20
C GLU A 54 7.47 -0.94 -13.55
N LEU A 55 8.01 -0.06 -12.71
CA LEU A 55 7.23 0.93 -11.97
C LEU A 55 6.34 1.80 -12.87
N TRP A 56 6.85 2.15 -14.05
CA TRP A 56 6.19 3.07 -14.98
C TRP A 56 5.56 2.39 -16.19
N GLN A 57 5.48 1.05 -16.20
CA GLN A 57 4.69 0.36 -17.22
C GLN A 57 3.19 0.56 -16.98
N ASN A 58 2.40 0.44 -18.04
CA ASN A 58 0.95 0.39 -17.94
C ASN A 58 0.53 -0.85 -17.16
N ALA A 59 -0.43 -0.69 -16.25
CA ALA A 59 -0.90 -1.77 -15.40
C ALA A 59 -1.64 -2.83 -16.23
N PRO A 60 -1.17 -4.09 -16.25
CA PRO A 60 -1.75 -5.14 -17.07
C PRO A 60 -3.00 -5.76 -16.42
N VAL A 61 -3.99 -4.92 -16.10
CA VAL A 61 -5.27 -5.36 -15.55
C VAL A 61 -6.10 -5.99 -16.68
N PRO A 62 -6.48 -7.28 -16.58
CA PRO A 62 -7.12 -7.99 -17.68
C PRO A 62 -8.41 -7.34 -18.17
N GLU A 63 -9.25 -6.84 -17.25
CA GLU A 63 -10.53 -6.20 -17.55
C GLU A 63 -10.38 -4.94 -18.40
N TRP A 64 -9.22 -4.28 -18.32
CA TRP A 64 -8.96 -3.08 -19.11
C TRP A 64 -8.48 -3.40 -20.54
N GLN A 65 -8.13 -4.66 -20.81
CA GLN A 65 -7.69 -5.11 -22.14
C GLN A 65 -8.83 -5.65 -23.02
N GLU A 66 -10.07 -5.73 -22.49
CA GLU A 66 -11.22 -6.25 -23.24
C GLU A 66 -11.70 -5.27 -24.32
N ASP A 67 -11.63 -3.96 -24.09
CA ASP A 67 -11.91 -2.90 -25.08
C ASP A 67 -10.60 -2.17 -25.45
N PRO A 68 -10.17 -2.20 -26.73
CA PRO A 68 -8.96 -1.50 -27.16
C PRO A 68 -9.00 0.03 -26.98
N ASN A 69 -10.17 0.60 -26.73
CA ASN A 69 -10.35 2.02 -26.47
C ASN A 69 -10.53 2.34 -24.98
N ASP A 70 -10.36 1.40 -24.09
CA ASP A 70 -10.50 1.64 -22.65
C ASP A 70 -9.40 2.59 -22.17
N PRO A 71 -9.74 3.80 -21.68
CA PRO A 71 -8.76 4.79 -21.26
C PRO A 71 -7.94 4.33 -20.04
N ARG A 72 -8.41 3.33 -19.27
CA ARG A 72 -7.71 2.78 -18.12
C ARG A 72 -6.43 2.02 -18.50
N GLN A 73 -6.27 1.64 -19.79
CA GLN A 73 -5.02 1.04 -20.28
C GLN A 73 -3.80 1.97 -20.17
N GLU A 74 -4.03 3.28 -20.04
CA GLU A 74 -2.94 4.26 -19.85
C GLU A 74 -2.50 4.40 -18.39
N ILE A 75 -3.23 3.80 -17.43
CA ILE A 75 -2.89 3.86 -16.01
C ILE A 75 -1.64 3.03 -15.74
N ARG A 76 -0.60 3.67 -15.21
CA ARG A 76 0.66 2.98 -14.86
C ARG A 76 0.64 2.48 -13.42
N ILE A 77 1.42 1.45 -13.14
CA ILE A 77 1.57 0.90 -11.78
C ILE A 77 1.97 1.99 -10.77
N GLY A 78 2.92 2.85 -11.14
CA GLY A 78 3.34 3.97 -10.30
C GLY A 78 2.24 5.00 -10.04
N ASP A 79 1.33 5.23 -10.97
CA ASP A 79 0.19 6.15 -10.78
C ASP A 79 -0.84 5.58 -9.79
N ILE A 80 -1.10 4.26 -9.84
CA ILE A 80 -1.94 3.55 -8.87
C ILE A 80 -1.34 3.70 -7.46
N MET A 81 -0.04 3.40 -7.31
CA MET A 81 0.63 3.46 -6.00
C MET A 81 0.86 4.88 -5.47
N ARG A 82 0.56 5.91 -6.27
CA ARG A 82 0.51 7.32 -5.87
C ARG A 82 -0.90 7.81 -5.55
N MET A 83 -1.91 6.92 -5.50
CA MET A 83 -3.31 7.31 -5.33
C MET A 83 -3.76 8.34 -6.37
N SER A 84 -3.34 8.14 -7.61
CA SER A 84 -3.65 9.02 -8.75
C SER A 84 -4.02 8.24 -10.01
N SER A 85 -4.62 7.06 -9.86
CA SER A 85 -5.12 6.25 -10.97
C SER A 85 -6.23 6.93 -11.76
N GLY A 86 -7.00 7.81 -11.11
CA GLY A 86 -8.20 8.43 -11.68
C GLY A 86 -9.43 7.52 -11.71
N ILE A 87 -9.36 6.34 -11.10
CA ILE A 87 -10.51 5.42 -10.97
C ILE A 87 -11.58 6.03 -10.05
N MET A 88 -12.83 6.00 -10.49
CA MET A 88 -13.97 6.52 -9.74
C MET A 88 -14.28 5.64 -8.52
N ILE A 89 -14.44 6.29 -7.39
CA ILE A 89 -14.90 5.67 -6.15
C ILE A 89 -15.56 6.73 -5.26
N ASN A 90 -16.67 6.40 -4.64
CA ASN A 90 -17.32 7.29 -3.68
C ASN A 90 -16.64 7.14 -2.30
N ALA A 91 -15.81 8.10 -1.93
CA ALA A 91 -15.00 8.06 -0.72
C ALA A 91 -15.30 9.25 0.20
N PRO A 92 -15.47 9.02 1.52
CA PRO A 92 -15.79 10.10 2.48
C PRO A 92 -14.73 11.20 2.56
N SER A 93 -13.51 10.93 2.09
CA SER A 93 -12.42 11.91 2.04
C SER A 93 -12.48 12.85 0.83
N ASP A 94 -13.39 12.62 -0.10
CA ASP A 94 -13.50 13.43 -1.30
C ASP A 94 -14.29 14.71 -1.06
N PRO A 95 -13.91 15.82 -1.69
CA PRO A 95 -14.60 17.10 -1.53
C PRO A 95 -16.07 17.07 -1.99
N ASP A 96 -16.40 16.18 -2.94
CA ASP A 96 -17.69 16.00 -3.58
C ASP A 96 -18.41 14.72 -3.11
N PHE A 97 -18.01 14.17 -1.96
CA PHE A 97 -18.63 12.97 -1.41
C PHE A 97 -20.13 13.11 -1.23
N ASP A 98 -20.91 12.23 -1.86
CA ASP A 98 -22.37 12.15 -1.66
C ASP A 98 -22.69 11.37 -0.39
N THR A 99 -23.12 12.10 0.66
CA THR A 99 -23.50 11.53 1.96
C THR A 99 -24.79 10.71 1.92
N ASN A 100 -25.54 10.73 0.82
CA ASN A 100 -26.74 9.91 0.64
C ASN A 100 -26.42 8.53 0.06
N THR A 101 -25.20 8.29 -0.36
CA THR A 101 -24.76 7.00 -0.90
C THR A 101 -23.91 6.23 0.11
N TYR A 102 -23.92 4.89 -0.01
CA TYR A 102 -23.07 4.06 0.83
C TYR A 102 -21.62 4.18 0.34
N PRO A 103 -20.65 4.49 1.22
CA PRO A 103 -19.27 4.69 0.80
C PRO A 103 -18.65 3.41 0.23
N ASP A 104 -18.05 3.48 -0.95
CA ASP A 104 -17.33 2.36 -1.55
C ASP A 104 -16.19 1.86 -0.64
N HIS A 105 -15.54 2.77 0.09
CA HIS A 105 -14.52 2.41 1.08
C HIS A 105 -15.02 1.42 2.13
N VAL A 106 -16.27 1.55 2.60
CA VAL A 106 -16.89 0.63 3.55
C VAL A 106 -17.39 -0.61 2.82
N TYR A 107 -17.96 -0.44 1.63
CA TYR A 107 -18.51 -1.53 0.83
C TYR A 107 -17.44 -2.59 0.49
N LEU A 108 -16.20 -2.18 0.21
CA LEU A 108 -15.08 -3.08 -0.03
C LEU A 108 -14.82 -4.04 1.15
N TYR A 109 -15.13 -3.66 2.38
CA TYR A 109 -14.97 -4.54 3.55
C TYR A 109 -16.23 -5.33 3.89
N THR A 110 -17.41 -4.79 3.62
CA THR A 110 -18.68 -5.31 4.14
C THR A 110 -19.59 -5.92 3.09
N GLY A 111 -19.34 -5.65 1.80
CA GLY A 111 -20.22 -6.04 0.70
C GLY A 111 -20.12 -7.51 0.28
N GLY A 112 -19.16 -8.29 0.81
CA GLY A 112 -18.96 -9.69 0.42
C GLY A 112 -18.61 -9.86 -1.07
N VAL A 113 -18.02 -8.85 -1.71
CA VAL A 113 -17.68 -8.81 -3.13
C VAL A 113 -16.27 -9.31 -3.40
N ASN A 114 -16.02 -9.76 -4.63
CA ASN A 114 -14.67 -9.93 -5.14
C ASN A 114 -14.04 -8.54 -5.32
N GLN A 115 -13.19 -8.12 -4.37
CA GLN A 115 -12.64 -6.78 -4.34
C GLN A 115 -11.79 -6.45 -5.57
N TYR A 116 -11.05 -7.43 -6.10
CA TYR A 116 -10.20 -7.21 -7.27
C TYR A 116 -11.05 -6.91 -8.50
N HIS A 117 -12.06 -7.72 -8.75
CA HIS A 117 -12.99 -7.46 -9.83
C HIS A 117 -13.77 -6.15 -9.63
N TYR A 118 -14.20 -5.87 -8.39
CA TYR A 118 -14.88 -4.62 -8.07
C TYR A 118 -14.01 -3.40 -8.42
N ALA A 119 -12.76 -3.38 -8.01
CA ALA A 119 -11.84 -2.28 -8.30
C ALA A 119 -11.52 -2.18 -9.80
N ALA A 120 -11.25 -3.31 -10.46
CA ALA A 120 -10.91 -3.38 -11.88
C ALA A 120 -12.05 -2.93 -12.80
N THR A 121 -13.31 -3.08 -12.37
CA THR A 121 -14.50 -2.71 -13.17
C THR A 121 -15.03 -1.30 -12.90
N ARG A 122 -14.44 -0.53 -11.98
CA ARG A 122 -14.83 0.88 -11.79
C ARG A 122 -14.44 1.71 -13.00
N PRO A 123 -15.31 2.66 -13.40
CA PRO A 123 -14.99 3.56 -14.51
C PRO A 123 -13.84 4.49 -14.16
N GLN A 124 -13.21 5.06 -15.17
CA GLN A 124 -12.27 6.15 -14.99
C GLN A 124 -13.04 7.48 -14.86
N GLU A 125 -12.67 8.27 -13.86
CA GLU A 125 -13.23 9.60 -13.60
C GLU A 125 -12.29 10.71 -14.08
N TYR A 126 -11.00 10.54 -13.83
CA TYR A 126 -9.95 11.50 -14.22
C TYR A 126 -8.86 10.80 -15.03
N PRO A 127 -8.16 11.52 -15.92
CA PRO A 127 -6.95 10.97 -16.51
C PRO A 127 -5.92 10.60 -15.42
N PRO A 128 -5.12 9.53 -15.60
CA PRO A 128 -4.16 9.13 -14.61
C PRO A 128 -3.14 10.24 -14.32
N ASN A 129 -2.66 10.30 -13.08
CA ASN A 129 -1.66 11.26 -12.59
C ASN A 129 -2.07 12.74 -12.74
N THR A 130 -3.36 13.06 -12.72
CA THR A 130 -3.86 14.45 -12.78
C THR A 130 -4.44 14.92 -11.45
N ILE A 131 -5.16 14.07 -10.73
CA ILE A 131 -5.80 14.39 -9.45
C ILE A 131 -5.43 13.32 -8.43
N GLY A 132 -4.91 13.76 -7.29
CA GLY A 132 -4.65 12.91 -6.13
C GLY A 132 -5.93 12.71 -5.30
N ARG A 133 -6.32 11.45 -5.05
CA ARG A 133 -7.46 11.11 -4.20
C ARG A 133 -7.12 9.90 -3.36
N TYR A 134 -7.39 9.97 -2.05
CA TYR A 134 -7.19 8.83 -1.17
C TYR A 134 -8.25 7.76 -1.44
N ARG A 135 -7.85 6.66 -2.08
CA ARG A 135 -8.72 5.61 -2.59
C ARG A 135 -8.37 4.25 -2.03
N ASN A 136 -9.36 3.41 -1.69
CA ASN A 136 -9.11 2.01 -1.35
C ASN A 136 -8.99 1.13 -2.60
N THR A 137 -9.52 1.56 -3.74
CA THR A 137 -9.38 0.83 -5.02
C THR A 137 -7.93 0.69 -5.47
N ASP A 138 -7.10 1.71 -5.27
CA ASP A 138 -5.72 1.71 -5.74
C ASP A 138 -4.85 0.62 -5.08
N PRO A 139 -4.81 0.47 -3.74
CA PRO A 139 -4.11 -0.66 -3.13
C PRO A 139 -4.79 -2.02 -3.41
N VAL A 140 -6.10 -2.06 -3.66
CA VAL A 140 -6.79 -3.28 -4.10
C VAL A 140 -6.32 -3.69 -5.50
N LEU A 141 -6.23 -2.75 -6.45
CA LEU A 141 -5.66 -2.99 -7.79
C LEU A 141 -4.19 -3.42 -7.71
N THR A 142 -3.40 -2.79 -6.83
CA THR A 142 -2.01 -3.21 -6.61
C THR A 142 -1.93 -4.65 -6.10
N SER A 143 -2.79 -5.03 -5.14
CA SER A 143 -2.87 -6.41 -4.64
C SER A 143 -3.33 -7.39 -5.73
N TYR A 144 -4.22 -6.96 -6.62
CA TYR A 144 -4.63 -7.75 -7.79
C TYR A 144 -3.46 -8.02 -8.73
N LEU A 145 -2.69 -6.99 -9.07
CA LEU A 145 -1.49 -7.14 -9.90
C LEU A 145 -0.46 -8.06 -9.26
N ILE A 146 -0.27 -7.99 -7.93
CA ILE A 146 0.59 -8.92 -7.19
C ILE A 146 0.09 -10.35 -7.36
N ARG A 147 -1.22 -10.59 -7.22
CA ARG A 147 -1.81 -11.93 -7.41
C ARG A 147 -1.60 -12.45 -8.81
N LEU A 148 -1.86 -11.62 -9.83
CA LEU A 148 -1.68 -12.01 -11.24
C LEU A 148 -0.23 -12.42 -11.56
N ALA A 149 0.76 -11.67 -11.07
CA ALA A 149 2.16 -12.01 -11.27
C ALA A 149 2.56 -13.31 -10.56
N VAL A 150 2.18 -13.46 -9.29
CA VAL A 150 2.55 -14.61 -8.47
C VAL A 150 1.91 -15.89 -9.02
N GLU A 151 0.59 -15.88 -9.28
CA GLU A 151 -0.12 -17.03 -9.84
C GLU A 151 0.33 -17.31 -11.29
N GLY A 152 0.64 -16.27 -12.08
CA GLY A 152 1.19 -16.41 -13.44
C GLY A 152 2.53 -17.14 -13.48
N ARG A 153 3.32 -17.09 -12.42
CA ARG A 153 4.56 -17.87 -12.24
C ARG A 153 4.32 -19.29 -11.73
N GLY A 154 3.07 -19.65 -11.45
CA GLY A 154 2.72 -20.92 -10.83
C GLY A 154 3.05 -21.00 -9.33
N GLU A 155 3.22 -19.86 -8.68
CA GLU A 155 3.51 -19.77 -7.24
C GLU A 155 2.22 -19.58 -6.42
N ASP A 156 2.26 -20.02 -5.15
CA ASP A 156 1.17 -19.79 -4.22
C ASP A 156 1.14 -18.32 -3.76
N TYR A 157 0.04 -17.65 -4.08
CA TYR A 157 -0.18 -16.24 -3.79
C TYR A 157 -0.20 -15.94 -2.28
N HIS A 158 -0.88 -16.78 -1.49
CA HIS A 158 -1.06 -16.52 -0.06
C HIS A 158 0.25 -16.61 0.73
N SER A 159 1.19 -17.43 0.29
CA SER A 159 2.51 -17.51 0.93
C SER A 159 3.53 -16.50 0.39
N PHE A 160 3.19 -15.75 -0.67
CA PHE A 160 4.13 -14.79 -1.27
C PHE A 160 4.66 -13.74 -0.29
N PRO A 161 3.82 -13.05 0.52
CA PRO A 161 4.32 -12.08 1.50
C PRO A 161 5.27 -12.71 2.52
N GLN A 162 4.95 -13.93 2.99
CA GLN A 162 5.78 -14.64 3.96
C GLN A 162 7.15 -14.98 3.38
N ARG A 163 7.18 -15.62 2.22
CA ARG A 163 8.44 -16.10 1.59
C ARG A 163 9.34 -14.96 1.11
N ASN A 164 8.75 -13.90 0.55
CA ASN A 164 9.50 -12.88 -0.17
C ASN A 164 9.80 -11.61 0.64
N LEU A 165 9.09 -11.39 1.74
CA LEU A 165 9.29 -10.23 2.59
C LEU A 165 9.46 -10.60 4.07
N PHE A 166 8.47 -11.26 4.67
CA PHE A 166 8.46 -11.45 6.12
C PHE A 166 9.59 -12.36 6.61
N ASP A 167 9.88 -13.46 5.93
CA ASP A 167 10.99 -14.35 6.27
C ASP A 167 12.34 -13.64 6.13
N LYS A 168 12.52 -12.83 5.10
CA LYS A 168 13.73 -12.02 4.88
C LYS A 168 13.97 -11.03 6.01
N LEU A 169 12.92 -10.36 6.48
CA LEU A 169 12.98 -9.41 7.59
C LEU A 169 12.95 -10.09 8.97
N GLY A 170 12.75 -11.41 9.03
CA GLY A 170 12.56 -12.14 10.28
C GLY A 170 11.30 -11.70 11.03
N ILE A 171 10.22 -11.40 10.30
CA ILE A 171 8.90 -11.09 10.85
C ILE A 171 8.11 -12.39 10.98
N ARG A 172 7.59 -12.68 12.18
CA ARG A 172 6.86 -13.90 12.51
C ARG A 172 5.43 -13.64 13.00
N THR A 173 5.05 -12.38 13.11
CA THR A 173 3.78 -11.94 13.71
C THR A 173 2.87 -11.26 12.69
N ALA A 174 3.17 -11.35 11.40
CA ALA A 174 2.36 -10.74 10.36
C ALA A 174 1.20 -11.64 9.93
N LEU A 175 0.04 -11.03 9.72
CA LEU A 175 -1.14 -11.64 9.13
C LEU A 175 -1.77 -10.62 8.20
N ILE A 176 -2.25 -11.05 7.03
CA ILE A 176 -3.06 -10.24 6.12
C ILE A 176 -4.37 -11.01 5.90
N GLU A 177 -5.49 -10.36 6.21
CA GLU A 177 -6.80 -10.95 5.97
C GLU A 177 -7.17 -10.98 4.48
N THR A 178 -8.14 -11.83 4.13
CA THR A 178 -8.66 -11.95 2.77
C THR A 178 -10.17 -11.72 2.72
N ASP A 179 -10.65 -11.35 1.55
CA ASP A 179 -12.07 -11.44 1.24
C ASP A 179 -12.50 -12.91 1.05
N THR A 180 -13.79 -13.15 0.78
CA THR A 180 -14.35 -14.49 0.56
C THR A 180 -13.86 -15.18 -0.71
N TYR A 181 -13.13 -14.45 -1.57
CA TYR A 181 -12.50 -14.95 -2.80
C TYR A 181 -11.00 -15.20 -2.64
N GLY A 182 -10.47 -15.06 -1.42
CA GLY A 182 -9.05 -15.24 -1.12
C GLY A 182 -8.17 -14.07 -1.58
N ASN A 183 -8.74 -12.91 -1.84
CA ASN A 183 -7.98 -11.70 -2.18
C ASN A 183 -7.52 -11.00 -0.91
N PHE A 184 -6.24 -10.68 -0.77
CA PHE A 184 -5.76 -9.92 0.38
C PHE A 184 -6.44 -8.56 0.50
N LEU A 185 -6.85 -8.21 1.71
CA LEU A 185 -7.39 -6.91 2.08
C LEU A 185 -6.25 -5.87 2.22
N GLY A 186 -5.47 -5.74 1.15
CA GLY A 186 -4.24 -4.94 1.11
C GLY A 186 -4.44 -3.43 1.30
N GLN A 187 -5.69 -2.98 1.37
CA GLN A 187 -6.04 -1.59 1.66
C GLN A 187 -6.16 -1.31 3.16
N GLY A 188 -6.28 -2.34 4.06
CA GLY A 188 -6.56 -2.01 5.45
C GLY A 188 -6.49 -3.12 6.50
N LEU A 189 -6.41 -4.39 6.17
CA LEU A 189 -6.52 -5.45 7.19
C LEU A 189 -5.27 -6.36 7.23
N ALA A 190 -4.14 -5.76 7.57
CA ALA A 190 -2.97 -6.47 8.06
C ALA A 190 -2.82 -6.27 9.57
N PHE A 191 -2.21 -7.25 10.21
CA PHE A 191 -1.88 -7.24 11.64
C PHE A 191 -0.40 -7.52 11.79
N MET A 192 0.32 -6.62 12.45
CA MET A 192 1.75 -6.78 12.71
C MET A 192 2.11 -6.20 14.08
N SER A 193 3.11 -6.79 14.75
CA SER A 193 3.64 -6.21 15.98
C SER A 193 4.38 -4.90 15.72
N ALA A 194 4.49 -4.04 16.73
CA ALA A 194 5.23 -2.78 16.61
C ALA A 194 6.69 -3.00 16.17
N ARG A 195 7.34 -4.08 16.63
CA ARG A 195 8.68 -4.45 16.16
C ARG A 195 8.71 -4.87 14.68
N ALA A 196 7.66 -5.50 14.17
CA ALA A 196 7.56 -5.87 12.75
C ALA A 196 7.45 -4.62 11.87
N TRP A 197 6.65 -3.65 12.26
CA TRP A 197 6.58 -2.34 11.61
C TRP A 197 7.92 -1.60 11.63
N ALA A 198 8.64 -1.61 12.76
CA ALA A 198 9.97 -1.02 12.85
C ALA A 198 10.98 -1.68 11.89
N LYS A 199 10.91 -3.00 11.68
CA LYS A 199 11.74 -3.70 10.68
C LYS A 199 11.40 -3.25 9.25
N LEU A 200 10.11 -3.11 8.93
CA LEU A 200 9.70 -2.61 7.63
C LEU A 200 10.22 -1.17 7.40
N GLY A 201 10.10 -0.30 8.39
CA GLY A 201 10.68 1.04 8.34
C GLY A 201 12.20 1.04 8.15
N ASN A 202 12.91 0.14 8.83
CA ASN A 202 14.35 -0.01 8.66
C ASN A 202 14.76 -0.49 7.25
N LEU A 203 13.93 -1.26 6.55
CA LEU A 203 14.17 -1.63 5.15
C LEU A 203 14.23 -0.37 4.26
N TYR A 204 13.30 0.58 4.47
CA TYR A 204 13.31 1.85 3.74
C TYR A 204 14.48 2.75 4.15
N LEU A 205 14.83 2.81 5.43
CA LEU A 205 16.01 3.56 5.89
C LEU A 205 17.34 3.01 5.33
N GLN A 206 17.36 1.76 4.89
CA GLN A 206 18.50 1.11 4.25
C GLN A 206 18.36 1.04 2.72
N ASP A 207 17.59 1.92 2.12
CA ASP A 207 17.36 1.98 0.68
C ASP A 207 16.96 0.63 0.05
N GLY A 208 16.08 -0.10 0.73
CA GLY A 208 15.56 -1.39 0.24
C GLY A 208 16.54 -2.56 0.34
N VAL A 209 17.68 -2.39 1.01
CA VAL A 209 18.68 -3.46 1.25
C VAL A 209 18.52 -4.00 2.66
N TRP A 210 18.47 -5.33 2.81
CA TRP A 210 18.39 -6.01 4.10
C TRP A 210 19.39 -7.15 4.19
N ASN A 211 20.27 -7.11 5.19
CA ASN A 211 21.34 -8.10 5.37
C ASN A 211 22.19 -8.35 4.11
N GLY A 212 22.42 -7.30 3.31
CA GLY A 212 23.17 -7.38 2.05
C GLY A 212 22.37 -7.85 0.85
N GLU A 213 21.11 -8.21 0.99
CA GLU A 213 20.18 -8.53 -0.10
C GLU A 213 19.32 -7.31 -0.44
N ARG A 214 19.25 -6.93 -1.72
CA ARG A 214 18.34 -5.89 -2.19
C ARG A 214 16.96 -6.47 -2.38
N LEU A 215 15.99 -5.99 -1.61
CA LEU A 215 14.59 -6.41 -1.65
C LEU A 215 13.70 -5.41 -2.42
N LEU A 216 14.09 -4.12 -2.47
CA LEU A 216 13.40 -3.09 -3.24
C LEU A 216 14.36 -2.53 -4.30
N PRO A 217 13.87 -2.17 -5.49
CA PRO A 217 14.74 -1.67 -6.56
C PRO A 217 15.38 -0.33 -6.20
N GLU A 218 16.50 -0.02 -6.83
CA GLU A 218 17.13 1.30 -6.71
C GLU A 218 16.13 2.40 -7.11
N GLY A 219 16.13 3.50 -6.36
CA GLY A 219 15.20 4.62 -6.56
C GLY A 219 13.78 4.39 -6.02
N TYR A 220 13.45 3.18 -5.54
CA TYR A 220 12.11 2.91 -5.01
C TYR A 220 11.79 3.71 -3.74
N VAL A 221 12.77 3.86 -2.86
CA VAL A 221 12.63 4.66 -1.64
C VAL A 221 12.51 6.15 -1.98
N GLU A 222 13.25 6.65 -2.94
CA GLU A 222 13.09 8.00 -3.47
C GLU A 222 11.69 8.22 -4.05
N TYR A 223 11.21 7.28 -4.88
CA TYR A 223 9.84 7.29 -5.39
C TYR A 223 8.80 7.33 -4.26
N ALA A 224 8.96 6.51 -3.23
CA ALA A 224 8.04 6.44 -2.09
C ALA A 224 8.02 7.73 -1.26
N SER A 225 9.17 8.39 -1.11
CA SER A 225 9.34 9.60 -0.29
C SER A 225 9.18 10.92 -1.05
N THR A 226 9.01 10.87 -2.38
CA THR A 226 8.80 12.05 -3.21
C THR A 226 7.31 12.32 -3.39
N THR A 227 6.89 13.55 -3.11
CA THR A 227 5.49 13.96 -3.31
C THR A 227 5.02 13.71 -4.74
N ALA A 228 3.88 13.08 -4.87
CA ALA A 228 3.30 12.76 -6.17
C ALA A 228 2.77 14.02 -6.89
N PRO A 229 3.07 14.21 -8.19
CA PRO A 229 2.71 15.42 -8.93
C PRO A 229 1.21 15.75 -8.89
N ALA A 230 0.34 14.74 -9.00
CA ALA A 230 -1.11 14.92 -8.93
C ALA A 230 -1.58 15.53 -7.61
N TRP A 231 -0.91 15.19 -6.50
CA TRP A 231 -1.23 15.72 -5.17
C TRP A 231 -0.73 17.15 -5.00
N ILE A 232 0.40 17.51 -5.60
CA ILE A 232 0.89 18.90 -5.65
C ILE A 232 -0.11 19.77 -6.42
N THR A 233 -0.58 19.30 -7.57
CA THR A 233 -1.55 20.00 -8.41
C THR A 233 -2.89 20.20 -7.68
N ASP A 234 -3.31 19.24 -6.88
CA ASP A 234 -4.53 19.30 -6.05
C ASP A 234 -4.35 20.12 -4.74
N GLY A 235 -3.18 20.73 -4.54
CA GLY A 235 -2.88 21.56 -3.37
C GLY A 235 -2.71 20.79 -2.06
N ARG A 236 -2.47 19.49 -2.12
CA ARG A 236 -2.26 18.57 -0.98
C ARG A 236 -0.96 17.79 -1.16
N PRO A 237 0.22 18.43 -0.97
CA PRO A 237 1.51 17.83 -1.29
C PRO A 237 2.03 16.85 -0.22
N ASP A 238 1.17 16.06 0.38
CA ASP A 238 1.45 15.18 1.52
C ASP A 238 1.41 13.68 1.18
N TYR A 239 1.30 13.30 -0.10
CA TYR A 239 1.28 11.91 -0.54
C TYR A 239 2.39 11.59 -1.54
N GLY A 240 3.11 10.51 -1.26
CA GLY A 240 4.22 10.02 -2.09
C GLY A 240 3.86 8.80 -2.94
N GLY A 241 4.87 7.99 -3.24
CA GLY A 241 4.69 6.69 -3.88
C GLY A 241 4.51 5.55 -2.88
N ALA A 242 4.27 4.34 -3.39
CA ALA A 242 4.13 3.12 -2.59
C ALA A 242 3.15 3.25 -1.42
N PHE A 243 2.16 4.12 -1.55
CA PHE A 243 1.14 4.43 -0.55
C PHE A 243 1.67 5.05 0.75
N PHE A 244 2.77 5.81 0.68
CA PHE A 244 3.29 6.55 1.82
C PHE A 244 2.75 7.97 1.87
N TRP A 245 2.47 8.43 3.09
CA TRP A 245 2.34 9.85 3.37
C TRP A 245 3.74 10.46 3.51
N VAL A 246 3.91 11.66 2.97
CA VAL A 246 5.18 12.41 3.00
C VAL A 246 4.94 13.72 3.72
N ASP A 247 5.75 14.03 4.73
CA ASP A 247 5.67 15.32 5.41
C ASP A 247 6.71 16.29 4.80
N ASN A 248 6.20 17.27 4.05
CA ASN A 248 7.04 18.30 3.43
C ASN A 248 7.26 19.52 4.35
N GLU A 249 6.52 19.65 5.46
CA GLU A 249 6.64 20.80 6.36
C GLU A 249 7.85 20.67 7.30
N VAL A 250 8.32 19.48 7.59
CA VAL A 250 9.46 19.23 8.51
C VAL A 250 10.81 19.12 7.79
N GLY A 251 10.83 19.41 6.51
CA GLY A 251 12.07 19.52 5.72
C GLY A 251 12.91 18.27 5.71
N ALA A 252 12.64 17.38 4.82
CA ALA A 252 13.36 16.20 4.39
C ALA A 252 12.71 14.85 4.78
N ASN A 253 12.14 14.21 3.76
CA ASN A 253 12.08 12.75 3.61
C ASN A 253 11.53 11.95 4.82
N GLN A 254 10.55 12.47 5.52
CA GLN A 254 9.82 11.67 6.51
C GLN A 254 8.72 10.89 5.82
N MET A 255 8.92 9.59 5.71
CA MET A 255 7.85 8.67 5.31
C MET A 255 7.00 8.31 6.53
N ILE A 256 5.70 8.48 6.40
CA ILE A 256 4.74 8.11 7.43
C ILE A 256 3.94 6.91 6.91
N PHE A 257 4.00 5.80 7.66
CA PHE A 257 3.13 4.66 7.41
C PHE A 257 1.73 5.00 7.92
N GLY A 258 0.74 4.97 7.03
CA GLY A 258 -0.64 5.21 7.39
C GLY A 258 -1.02 6.70 7.53
N TYR A 259 -2.19 6.94 8.07
CA TYR A 259 -2.79 8.26 8.13
C TYR A 259 -2.42 9.03 9.42
N LYS A 260 -2.33 10.37 9.32
CA LYS A 260 -1.98 11.33 10.40
C LYS A 260 -2.86 11.24 11.68
N HIS A 261 -3.88 10.39 11.72
CA HIS A 261 -4.89 10.34 12.80
C HIS A 261 -4.97 8.99 13.50
N ILE A 262 -3.97 8.18 13.40
CA ILE A 262 -3.91 6.93 14.20
C ILE A 262 -3.00 7.13 15.40
#